data_379d154d45164b2fc5d0d62f719d78c8
#
_entry.id   379d154d45164b2fc5d0d62f719d78c8
#
_cell.length_a   1.000
_cell.length_b   1.000
_cell.length_c   1.000
_cell.angle_alpha   90.00
_cell.angle_beta   90.00
_cell.angle_gamma   90.00
#
_symmetry.space_group_name_H-M   'P 1'
#
loop_
_entity.id
_entity.type
_entity.pdbx_description
1 polymer ?
#
loop_
_entity_poly.entity_id
_entity_poly.type
_entity_poly.pdbx_seq_one_letter_code
_entity_poly.pdbx_strand_id
1 'polypeptide(L)'
;MKRMRNIAVIVLSVICVGILFFLLRNLRSTEESAQEIIPEVQPEPMSEQSVSDSDVSGNSAENSADLTELPEKEESEPVETEDPVEQRAEELLAGMTLEEKVGQMFIARCPETDAASKVTQYHLGGYILFARDFTGKTKEEVTASIQSYQNAAEIPLLIGVDEEGGTVNRVSKNANLRETPFASPQELYAQGGWDLIRSDTQEKCQLLQNLGINLNFAPVCDVSQDPQDFIYARSFGQDAEQTAE
;
A
#
# COMPACT_ATOMS: atom_id res chain seq x y z
N MET A 1 -29.31 -61.86 6.37
CA MET A 1 -28.09 -61.07 6.21
C MET A 1 -28.07 -60.13 5.00
N LYS A 2 -28.41 -60.50 3.78
CA LYS A 2 -28.44 -59.61 2.58
C LYS A 2 -29.40 -58.39 2.72
N ARG A 3 -30.61 -58.56 3.28
CA ARG A 3 -31.59 -57.44 3.47
C ARG A 3 -31.07 -56.37 4.45
N MET A 4 -30.45 -56.72 5.55
CA MET A 4 -29.90 -55.77 6.51
C MET A 4 -28.72 -54.94 5.92
N ARG A 5 -27.90 -55.58 5.09
CA ARG A 5 -26.78 -54.95 4.42
C ARG A 5 -27.24 -53.86 3.41
N ASN A 6 -28.32 -54.14 2.68
CA ASN A 6 -28.90 -53.18 1.73
C ASN A 6 -29.55 -51.99 2.46
N ILE A 7 -30.22 -52.20 3.61
CA ILE A 7 -30.79 -51.13 4.42
C ILE A 7 -29.66 -50.23 5.00
N ALA A 8 -28.58 -50.81 5.49
CA ALA A 8 -27.43 -50.05 5.98
C ALA A 8 -26.79 -49.17 4.89
N VAL A 9 -26.66 -49.67 3.67
CA VAL A 9 -26.12 -48.93 2.53
C VAL A 9 -27.04 -47.76 2.15
N ILE A 10 -28.37 -47.97 2.13
CA ILE A 10 -29.33 -46.89 1.82
C ILE A 10 -29.31 -45.80 2.89
N VAL A 11 -29.30 -46.18 4.18
CA VAL A 11 -29.22 -45.21 5.27
C VAL A 11 -27.91 -44.40 5.21
N LEU A 12 -26.78 -45.05 4.93
CA LEU A 12 -25.49 -44.36 4.79
C LEU A 12 -25.47 -43.37 3.62
N SER A 13 -26.05 -43.75 2.47
CA SER A 13 -26.20 -42.89 1.30
C SER A 13 -27.07 -41.64 1.60
N VAL A 14 -28.17 -41.79 2.31
CA VAL A 14 -29.05 -40.66 2.69
C VAL A 14 -28.32 -39.71 3.64
N ILE A 15 -27.54 -40.23 4.60
CA ILE A 15 -26.75 -39.44 5.50
C ILE A 15 -25.65 -38.65 4.74
N CYS A 16 -24.92 -39.30 3.83
CA CYS A 16 -23.92 -38.64 3.00
C CYS A 16 -24.51 -37.52 2.13
N VAL A 17 -25.64 -37.72 1.51
CA VAL A 17 -26.33 -36.70 0.72
C VAL A 17 -26.79 -35.54 1.61
N GLY A 18 -27.28 -35.81 2.82
CA GLY A 18 -27.68 -34.79 3.79
C GLY A 18 -26.48 -33.92 4.24
N ILE A 19 -25.36 -34.55 4.53
CA ILE A 19 -24.12 -33.85 4.91
C ILE A 19 -23.60 -32.98 3.74
N LEU A 20 -23.63 -33.54 2.51
CA LEU A 20 -23.19 -32.77 1.33
C LEU A 20 -24.10 -31.55 1.08
N PHE A 21 -25.41 -31.71 1.24
CA PHE A 21 -26.36 -30.61 1.10
C PHE A 21 -26.18 -29.54 2.19
N PHE A 22 -25.89 -29.95 3.42
CA PHE A 22 -25.60 -29.05 4.52
C PHE A 22 -24.30 -28.28 4.29
N LEU A 23 -23.23 -28.92 3.79
CA LEU A 23 -21.99 -28.30 3.44
C LEU A 23 -22.12 -27.28 2.29
N LEU A 24 -22.86 -27.66 1.23
CA LEU A 24 -23.15 -26.77 0.09
C LEU A 24 -23.97 -25.56 0.49
N ARG A 25 -24.93 -25.74 1.42
CA ARG A 25 -25.72 -24.63 1.95
C ARG A 25 -24.90 -23.66 2.79
N ASN A 26 -23.96 -24.16 3.62
CA ASN A 26 -23.05 -23.32 4.39
C ASN A 26 -22.03 -22.58 3.50
N LEU A 27 -21.53 -23.20 2.43
CA LEU A 27 -20.67 -22.53 1.46
C LEU A 27 -21.41 -21.39 0.75
N ARG A 28 -22.68 -21.58 0.41
CA ARG A 28 -23.48 -20.54 -0.25
C ARG A 28 -23.83 -19.37 0.69
N SER A 29 -23.99 -19.62 1.99
CA SER A 29 -24.22 -18.55 2.98
C SER A 29 -22.96 -17.71 3.28
N THR A 30 -21.77 -18.28 3.03
CA THR A 30 -20.49 -17.54 3.13
C THR A 30 -20.23 -16.65 1.89
N GLU A 31 -20.75 -17.02 0.73
CA GLU A 31 -20.67 -16.17 -0.47
C GLU A 31 -21.63 -14.98 -0.41
N GLU A 32 -22.82 -15.16 0.16
CA GLU A 32 -23.83 -14.11 0.29
C GLU A 32 -23.43 -13.04 1.34
N SER A 33 -22.58 -13.40 2.32
CA SER A 33 -22.05 -12.46 3.34
C SER A 33 -20.85 -11.64 2.84
N ALA A 34 -20.28 -11.97 1.67
CA ALA A 34 -19.15 -11.27 1.07
C ALA A 34 -19.55 -10.17 0.07
N GLN A 35 -20.83 -9.98 -0.17
CA GLN A 35 -21.38 -9.03 -1.16
C GLN A 35 -21.97 -7.77 -0.53
N GLU A 36 -21.67 -7.48 0.73
CA GLU A 36 -22.16 -6.26 1.38
C GLU A 36 -21.10 -5.17 1.40
N ILE A 37 -21.44 -4.09 0.69
CA ILE A 37 -21.03 -2.70 0.84
C ILE A 37 -19.71 -2.30 0.16
N ILE A 38 -19.81 -2.00 -1.11
CA ILE A 38 -19.10 -0.88 -1.70
C ILE A 38 -20.16 0.21 -1.96
N PRO A 39 -20.22 1.33 -1.25
CA PRO A 39 -21.07 2.43 -1.65
C PRO A 39 -20.52 3.03 -2.96
N GLU A 40 -21.38 3.06 -3.97
CA GLU A 40 -21.15 3.74 -5.25
C GLU A 40 -21.03 5.24 -4.98
N VAL A 41 -19.81 5.77 -5.00
CA VAL A 41 -19.55 7.21 -4.94
C VAL A 41 -19.84 7.78 -6.31
N GLN A 42 -20.98 8.45 -6.45
CA GLN A 42 -21.27 9.29 -7.60
C GLN A 42 -20.37 10.53 -7.54
N PRO A 43 -19.75 10.96 -8.64
CA PRO A 43 -18.97 12.18 -8.66
C PRO A 43 -19.92 13.39 -8.64
N GLU A 44 -19.83 14.23 -7.62
CA GLU A 44 -20.46 15.54 -7.62
C GLU A 44 -19.72 16.50 -8.57
N PRO A 45 -20.42 17.39 -9.27
CA PRO A 45 -19.81 18.31 -10.23
C PRO A 45 -19.04 19.41 -9.50
N MET A 46 -17.76 19.56 -9.85
CA MET A 46 -16.92 20.68 -9.43
C MET A 46 -17.51 22.01 -9.91
N SER A 47 -17.86 22.87 -8.98
CA SER A 47 -18.19 24.27 -9.27
C SER A 47 -16.89 25.07 -9.49
N GLU A 48 -16.74 25.62 -10.68
CA GLU A 48 -15.72 26.61 -10.99
C GLU A 48 -15.97 27.90 -10.17
N GLN A 49 -15.05 28.21 -9.26
CA GLN A 49 -14.96 29.54 -8.69
C GLN A 49 -13.84 30.34 -9.36
N SER A 50 -14.24 31.29 -10.15
CA SER A 50 -13.39 32.33 -10.74
C SER A 50 -12.76 33.20 -9.65
N VAL A 51 -11.43 33.26 -9.63
CA VAL A 51 -10.67 34.22 -8.83
C VAL A 51 -10.42 35.44 -9.69
N SER A 52 -10.98 36.56 -9.26
CA SER A 52 -10.81 37.88 -9.89
C SER A 52 -9.46 38.48 -9.52
N ASP A 53 -8.77 38.99 -10.55
CA ASP A 53 -7.63 39.88 -10.44
C ASP A 53 -7.95 41.14 -9.62
N SER A 54 -7.02 41.53 -8.75
CA SER A 54 -6.95 42.87 -8.24
C SER A 54 -5.53 43.40 -8.31
N ASP A 55 -5.38 44.38 -9.21
CA ASP A 55 -4.24 45.27 -9.36
C ASP A 55 -3.83 45.95 -8.06
N VAL A 56 -2.53 46.06 -7.81
CA VAL A 56 -1.94 47.15 -7.01
C VAL A 56 -0.69 47.67 -7.73
N SER A 57 -0.88 48.93 -8.20
CA SER A 57 0.11 49.82 -8.80
C SER A 57 0.89 50.59 -7.74
N GLY A 58 2.15 50.88 -8.06
CA GLY A 58 2.87 52.10 -7.63
C GLY A 58 3.91 51.86 -6.53
N ASN A 59 5.13 52.28 -6.60
CA ASN A 59 5.66 53.55 -7.05
C ASN A 59 7.20 53.50 -7.10
N SER A 60 7.75 54.31 -8.01
CA SER A 60 9.16 54.55 -8.27
C SER A 60 9.90 55.27 -7.13
N ALA A 61 11.19 54.97 -6.97
CA ALA A 61 12.19 55.97 -6.57
C ALA A 61 13.55 55.54 -7.12
N GLU A 62 14.03 56.37 -8.02
CA GLU A 62 15.41 56.43 -8.53
C GLU A 62 16.40 56.70 -7.40
N ASN A 63 17.56 56.07 -7.43
CA ASN A 63 18.79 56.69 -6.97
C ASN A 63 20.01 56.20 -7.74
N SER A 64 20.58 57.10 -8.50
CA SER A 64 21.82 56.95 -9.22
C SER A 64 23.01 57.05 -8.24
N ALA A 65 23.98 56.17 -8.31
CA ALA A 65 25.38 56.48 -8.02
C ALA A 65 26.32 55.34 -8.51
N ASP A 66 27.09 55.76 -9.48
CA ASP A 66 28.54 55.57 -9.65
C ASP A 66 29.11 54.19 -9.97
N LEU A 67 29.71 54.19 -11.17
CA LEU A 67 30.47 53.17 -11.81
C LEU A 67 31.81 52.92 -11.12
N THR A 68 32.10 51.71 -10.71
CA THR A 68 33.47 51.23 -10.63
C THR A 68 33.53 49.83 -11.26
N GLU A 69 34.16 49.72 -12.43
CA GLU A 69 34.48 48.46 -13.10
C GLU A 69 35.33 47.57 -12.20
N LEU A 70 34.82 46.39 -11.89
CA LEU A 70 35.60 45.26 -11.41
C LEU A 70 35.64 44.21 -12.50
N PRO A 71 36.76 43.48 -12.66
CA PRO A 71 36.95 42.56 -13.79
C PRO A 71 35.94 41.41 -13.74
N GLU A 72 35.32 41.12 -14.89
CA GLU A 72 34.50 39.95 -15.12
C GLU A 72 35.25 38.69 -14.74
N LYS A 73 34.81 38.09 -13.64
CA LYS A 73 35.15 36.71 -13.32
C LYS A 73 34.24 35.86 -14.21
N GLU A 74 34.81 35.17 -15.18
CA GLU A 74 34.13 34.11 -15.91
C GLU A 74 33.52 33.13 -14.88
N GLU A 75 32.26 33.29 -14.64
CA GLU A 75 31.44 32.34 -13.91
C GLU A 75 31.26 31.16 -14.83
N SER A 76 32.08 30.12 -14.65
CA SER A 76 31.87 28.85 -15.31
C SER A 76 30.50 28.35 -14.89
N GLU A 77 29.59 28.24 -15.85
CA GLU A 77 28.31 27.60 -15.63
C GLU A 77 28.54 26.25 -14.94
N PRO A 78 27.80 25.90 -13.88
CA PRO A 78 27.89 24.59 -13.28
C PRO A 78 27.52 23.58 -14.36
N VAL A 79 28.44 22.70 -14.72
CA VAL A 79 28.16 21.52 -15.50
C VAL A 79 27.13 20.74 -14.68
N GLU A 80 25.85 20.79 -15.07
CA GLU A 80 24.82 19.90 -14.54
C GLU A 80 25.28 18.46 -14.83
N THR A 81 25.87 17.81 -13.85
CA THR A 81 26.11 16.38 -13.92
C THR A 81 24.76 15.73 -13.76
N GLU A 82 24.20 15.21 -14.84
CA GLU A 82 22.96 14.42 -14.84
C GLU A 82 23.01 13.39 -13.72
N ASP A 83 21.92 13.29 -12.93
CA ASP A 83 21.83 12.30 -11.85
C ASP A 83 21.89 10.89 -12.50
N PRO A 84 22.83 10.03 -12.10
CA PRO A 84 22.93 8.68 -12.65
C PRO A 84 21.66 7.86 -12.53
N VAL A 85 20.80 8.18 -11.54
CA VAL A 85 19.50 7.53 -11.34
C VAL A 85 18.51 7.98 -12.42
N GLU A 86 18.47 9.28 -12.72
CA GLU A 86 17.61 9.84 -13.74
C GLU A 86 18.02 9.34 -15.14
N GLN A 87 19.32 9.38 -15.45
CA GLN A 87 19.85 8.82 -16.68
C GLN A 87 19.45 7.34 -16.86
N ARG A 88 19.55 6.53 -15.80
CA ARG A 88 19.16 5.13 -15.85
C ARG A 88 17.67 4.93 -16.06
N ALA A 89 16.84 5.77 -15.46
CA ALA A 89 15.39 5.76 -15.67
C ALA A 89 15.03 6.10 -17.11
N GLU A 90 15.66 7.11 -17.71
CA GLU A 90 15.46 7.49 -19.12
C GLU A 90 15.87 6.39 -20.09
N GLU A 91 17.02 5.73 -19.85
CA GLU A 91 17.46 4.60 -20.65
C GLU A 91 16.44 3.45 -20.64
N LEU A 92 15.89 3.10 -19.45
CA LEU A 92 14.86 2.08 -19.34
C LEU A 92 13.59 2.50 -20.08
N LEU A 93 13.10 3.72 -19.86
CA LEU A 93 11.91 4.26 -20.53
C LEU A 93 12.04 4.29 -22.06
N ALA A 94 13.22 4.60 -22.59
CA ALA A 94 13.47 4.64 -24.03
C ALA A 94 13.34 3.24 -24.68
N GLY A 95 13.65 2.18 -23.94
CA GLY A 95 13.54 0.80 -24.41
C GLY A 95 12.15 0.18 -24.28
N MET A 96 11.22 0.79 -23.53
CA MET A 96 9.92 0.21 -23.20
C MET A 96 8.87 0.49 -24.27
N THR A 97 8.02 -0.51 -24.55
CA THR A 97 6.77 -0.37 -25.29
C THR A 97 5.72 0.44 -24.51
N LEU A 98 4.64 0.84 -25.15
CA LEU A 98 3.54 1.54 -24.48
C LEU A 98 2.86 0.65 -23.44
N GLU A 99 2.66 -0.63 -23.72
CA GLU A 99 2.08 -1.62 -22.83
C GLU A 99 2.93 -1.78 -21.55
N GLU A 100 4.25 -1.87 -21.68
CA GLU A 100 5.18 -1.95 -20.56
C GLU A 100 5.15 -0.67 -19.72
N LYS A 101 5.18 0.51 -20.35
CA LYS A 101 5.07 1.79 -19.64
C LYS A 101 3.78 1.89 -18.84
N VAL A 102 2.64 1.51 -19.43
CA VAL A 102 1.34 1.51 -18.77
C VAL A 102 1.33 0.50 -17.61
N GLY A 103 1.84 -0.71 -17.81
CA GLY A 103 1.92 -1.75 -16.78
C GLY A 103 2.72 -1.29 -15.54
N GLN A 104 3.85 -0.61 -15.77
CA GLN A 104 4.69 -0.08 -14.67
C GLN A 104 4.00 0.99 -13.81
N MET A 105 2.93 1.63 -14.29
CA MET A 105 2.16 2.60 -13.52
C MET A 105 1.23 1.94 -12.49
N PHE A 106 1.10 0.60 -12.48
CA PHE A 106 0.16 -0.10 -11.60
C PHE A 106 0.86 -0.89 -10.51
N ILE A 107 0.49 -0.61 -9.25
CA ILE A 107 0.67 -1.50 -8.11
C ILE A 107 -0.67 -2.22 -7.92
N ALA A 108 -0.76 -3.44 -8.42
CA ALA A 108 -2.01 -4.19 -8.43
C ALA A 108 -2.20 -4.97 -7.12
N ARG A 109 -3.46 -5.26 -6.75
CA ARG A 109 -3.72 -6.22 -5.68
C ARG A 109 -3.19 -7.59 -6.08
N CYS A 110 -2.35 -8.21 -5.22
CA CYS A 110 -1.82 -9.55 -5.49
C CYS A 110 -2.97 -10.56 -5.66
N PRO A 111 -3.04 -11.27 -6.80
CA PRO A 111 -4.07 -12.27 -7.02
C PRO A 111 -3.81 -13.53 -6.20
N GLU A 112 -4.85 -14.34 -5.98
CA GLU A 112 -4.72 -15.60 -5.21
C GLU A 112 -3.95 -16.68 -5.98
N THR A 113 -4.04 -16.65 -7.30
CA THR A 113 -3.38 -17.61 -8.20
C THR A 113 -2.64 -16.89 -9.31
N ASP A 114 -1.61 -17.54 -9.84
CA ASP A 114 -0.87 -17.10 -11.02
C ASP A 114 -0.17 -15.72 -10.87
N ALA A 115 0.12 -15.30 -9.63
CA ALA A 115 0.69 -13.97 -9.35
C ALA A 115 1.97 -13.72 -10.16
N ALA A 116 2.91 -14.65 -10.21
CA ALA A 116 4.15 -14.50 -10.97
C ALA A 116 3.90 -14.33 -12.48
N SER A 117 3.02 -15.15 -13.08
CA SER A 117 2.71 -15.02 -14.51
C SER A 117 1.98 -13.74 -14.87
N LYS A 118 1.17 -13.19 -13.95
CA LYS A 118 0.49 -11.90 -14.16
C LYS A 118 1.44 -10.70 -14.11
N VAL A 119 2.53 -10.77 -13.37
CA VAL A 119 3.60 -9.76 -13.44
C VAL A 119 4.10 -9.63 -14.87
N THR A 120 4.50 -10.74 -15.49
CA THR A 120 4.98 -10.75 -16.87
C THR A 120 3.88 -10.40 -17.87
N GLN A 121 2.67 -10.94 -17.69
CA GLN A 121 1.55 -10.73 -18.60
C GLN A 121 1.11 -9.27 -18.73
N TYR A 122 1.17 -8.52 -17.61
CA TYR A 122 0.69 -7.14 -17.52
C TYR A 122 1.81 -6.12 -17.30
N HIS A 123 3.07 -6.55 -17.28
CA HIS A 123 4.25 -5.69 -17.04
C HIS A 123 4.11 -4.83 -15.76
N LEU A 124 3.56 -5.40 -14.69
CA LEU A 124 3.18 -4.66 -13.48
C LEU A 124 4.38 -3.98 -12.81
N GLY A 125 4.17 -2.76 -12.31
CA GLY A 125 5.12 -2.03 -11.47
C GLY A 125 5.18 -2.54 -10.04
N GLY A 126 4.17 -3.26 -9.56
CA GLY A 126 4.18 -3.82 -8.22
C GLY A 126 2.93 -4.59 -7.82
N TYR A 127 3.00 -5.11 -6.58
CA TYR A 127 1.87 -5.69 -5.88
C TYR A 127 1.65 -5.04 -4.52
N ILE A 128 0.38 -4.82 -4.15
CA ILE A 128 -0.02 -4.60 -2.77
C ILE A 128 -0.52 -5.93 -2.18
N LEU A 129 0.05 -6.32 -1.03
CA LEU A 129 -0.27 -7.54 -0.30
C LEU A 129 -1.24 -7.24 0.84
N PHE A 130 -2.17 -8.16 1.07
CA PHE A 130 -3.20 -8.06 2.10
C PHE A 130 -3.05 -9.19 3.13
N ALA A 131 -3.83 -9.15 4.21
CA ALA A 131 -3.76 -10.13 5.29
C ALA A 131 -3.82 -11.59 4.81
N ARG A 132 -4.60 -11.90 3.76
CA ARG A 132 -4.69 -13.24 3.17
C ARG A 132 -3.36 -13.76 2.63
N ASP A 133 -2.48 -12.85 2.19
CA ASP A 133 -1.20 -13.20 1.60
C ASP A 133 -0.18 -13.65 2.67
N PHE A 134 -0.47 -13.36 3.94
CA PHE A 134 0.35 -13.68 5.10
C PHE A 134 -0.27 -14.73 6.03
N THR A 135 -1.61 -14.87 6.05
CA THR A 135 -2.32 -15.71 7.02
C THR A 135 -1.79 -17.13 7.08
N GLY A 136 -1.31 -17.54 8.26
CA GLY A 136 -0.79 -18.89 8.54
C GLY A 136 0.56 -19.23 7.93
N LYS A 137 1.14 -18.34 7.12
CA LYS A 137 2.44 -18.58 6.46
C LYS A 137 3.61 -18.35 7.40
N THR A 138 4.71 -19.05 7.15
CA THR A 138 6.01 -18.78 7.76
C THR A 138 6.75 -17.67 7.02
N LYS A 139 7.86 -17.18 7.59
CA LYS A 139 8.73 -16.18 6.93
C LYS A 139 9.25 -16.69 5.60
N GLU A 140 9.69 -17.94 5.56
CA GLU A 140 10.22 -18.61 4.38
C GLU A 140 9.18 -18.68 3.25
N GLU A 141 7.93 -19.01 3.57
CA GLU A 141 6.84 -19.10 2.60
C GLU A 141 6.49 -17.72 2.02
N VAL A 142 6.44 -16.68 2.86
CA VAL A 142 6.21 -15.30 2.40
C VAL A 142 7.35 -14.83 1.51
N THR A 143 8.60 -14.99 1.97
CA THR A 143 9.79 -14.59 1.21
C THR A 143 9.89 -15.32 -0.12
N ALA A 144 9.62 -16.63 -0.15
CA ALA A 144 9.63 -17.42 -1.39
C ALA A 144 8.54 -16.94 -2.37
N SER A 145 7.34 -16.57 -1.88
CA SER A 145 6.28 -16.02 -2.71
C SER A 145 6.72 -14.70 -3.34
N ILE A 146 7.22 -13.75 -2.54
CA ILE A 146 7.69 -12.45 -3.02
C ILE A 146 8.85 -12.61 -4.00
N GLN A 147 9.81 -13.49 -3.71
CA GLN A 147 10.92 -13.77 -4.62
C GLN A 147 10.44 -14.31 -5.97
N SER A 148 9.38 -15.13 -5.98
CA SER A 148 8.79 -15.63 -7.23
C SER A 148 8.20 -14.51 -8.08
N TYR A 149 7.62 -13.47 -7.47
CA TYR A 149 7.11 -12.29 -8.16
C TYR A 149 8.25 -11.45 -8.72
N GLN A 150 9.28 -11.20 -7.91
CA GLN A 150 10.48 -10.46 -8.34
C GLN A 150 11.21 -11.15 -9.50
N ASN A 151 11.32 -12.47 -9.46
CA ASN A 151 11.96 -13.25 -10.54
C ASN A 151 11.18 -13.23 -11.86
N ALA A 152 9.87 -12.92 -11.82
CA ALA A 152 9.03 -12.81 -13.01
C ALA A 152 9.04 -11.40 -13.63
N ALA A 153 9.60 -10.42 -12.95
CA ALA A 153 9.65 -9.02 -13.35
C ALA A 153 10.96 -8.68 -14.08
N GLU A 154 10.90 -7.88 -15.11
CA GLU A 154 12.07 -7.32 -15.78
C GLU A 154 12.65 -6.13 -15.02
N ILE A 155 11.75 -5.29 -14.47
CA ILE A 155 12.07 -4.19 -13.55
C ILE A 155 11.63 -4.62 -12.16
N PRO A 156 12.48 -4.48 -11.11
CA PRO A 156 12.13 -4.88 -9.77
C PRO A 156 10.82 -4.27 -9.28
N LEU A 157 9.93 -5.11 -8.74
CA LEU A 157 8.60 -4.70 -8.29
C LEU A 157 8.65 -3.87 -7.02
N LEU A 158 7.72 -2.92 -6.93
CA LEU A 158 7.28 -2.37 -5.66
C LEU A 158 6.35 -3.39 -4.98
N ILE A 159 6.79 -3.94 -3.86
CA ILE A 159 5.99 -4.85 -3.04
C ILE A 159 5.50 -4.07 -1.82
N GLY A 160 4.24 -3.73 -1.83
CA GLY A 160 3.60 -2.86 -0.85
C GLY A 160 2.69 -3.58 0.12
N VAL A 161 2.47 -2.97 1.28
CA VAL A 161 1.56 -3.44 2.32
C VAL A 161 1.04 -2.28 3.15
N ASP A 162 -0.16 -2.42 3.75
CA ASP A 162 -0.69 -1.49 4.75
C ASP A 162 -0.34 -2.02 6.16
N GLU A 163 0.87 -1.81 6.63
CA GLU A 163 1.26 -2.15 8.00
C GLU A 163 1.26 -0.86 8.83
N GLU A 164 0.06 -0.35 9.15
CA GLU A 164 -0.14 0.92 9.84
C GLU A 164 0.13 0.80 11.34
N GLY A 165 -0.25 -0.32 11.91
CA GLY A 165 -0.40 -0.53 13.35
C GLY A 165 -1.87 -0.44 13.80
N GLY A 166 -2.15 -0.81 15.04
CA GLY A 166 -3.50 -0.78 15.59
C GLY A 166 -4.47 -1.68 14.84
N THR A 167 -5.50 -1.09 14.25
CA THR A 167 -6.56 -1.84 13.54
C THR A 167 -6.13 -2.37 12.17
N VAL A 168 -5.11 -1.77 11.55
CA VAL A 168 -4.63 -2.13 10.21
C VAL A 168 -3.23 -2.72 10.28
N ASN A 169 -3.18 -4.02 10.50
CA ASN A 169 -1.98 -4.85 10.48
C ASN A 169 -2.20 -5.99 9.49
N ARG A 170 -1.31 -6.14 8.50
CA ARG A 170 -1.39 -7.21 7.50
C ARG A 170 -0.39 -8.32 7.80
N VAL A 171 0.83 -7.93 8.14
CA VAL A 171 1.98 -8.82 8.39
C VAL A 171 2.02 -9.25 9.86
N SER A 172 2.08 -8.29 10.77
CA SER A 172 2.27 -8.54 12.21
C SER A 172 1.07 -9.21 12.88
N LYS A 173 -0.09 -9.22 12.24
CA LYS A 173 -1.26 -9.98 12.71
C LYS A 173 -1.05 -11.49 12.63
N ASN A 174 -0.09 -11.98 11.87
CA ASN A 174 0.30 -13.38 11.81
C ASN A 174 1.40 -13.67 12.85
N ALA A 175 1.07 -14.47 13.87
CA ALA A 175 1.98 -14.82 14.97
C ALA A 175 3.25 -15.56 14.51
N ASN A 176 3.27 -16.19 13.33
CA ASN A 176 4.47 -16.78 12.75
C ASN A 176 5.49 -15.74 12.26
N LEU A 177 5.04 -14.52 12.01
CA LEU A 177 5.87 -13.42 11.49
C LEU A 177 6.28 -12.45 12.60
N ARG A 178 5.38 -12.15 13.54
CA ARG A 178 5.62 -11.35 14.74
C ARG A 178 4.72 -11.82 15.88
N GLU A 179 5.25 -11.92 17.08
CA GLU A 179 4.54 -12.45 18.24
C GLU A 179 3.28 -11.64 18.57
N THR A 180 3.36 -10.31 18.50
CA THR A 180 2.25 -9.39 18.76
C THR A 180 2.11 -8.38 17.63
N PRO A 181 0.89 -8.01 17.21
CA PRO A 181 0.68 -6.95 16.22
C PRO A 181 1.28 -5.61 16.67
N PHE A 182 1.65 -4.75 15.72
CA PHE A 182 2.08 -3.39 16.01
C PHE A 182 0.93 -2.56 16.58
N ALA A 183 1.24 -1.74 17.58
CA ALA A 183 0.28 -0.82 18.21
C ALA A 183 -0.06 0.36 17.28
N SER A 184 -1.16 1.06 17.55
CA SER A 184 -1.52 2.26 16.79
C SER A 184 -0.57 3.43 17.10
N PRO A 185 -0.43 4.40 16.17
CA PRO A 185 0.36 5.61 16.43
C PRO A 185 -0.09 6.36 17.69
N GLN A 186 -1.40 6.42 17.97
CA GLN A 186 -1.94 7.05 19.18
C GLN A 186 -1.47 6.35 20.46
N GLU A 187 -1.51 5.00 20.48
CA GLU A 187 -1.05 4.22 21.64
C GLU A 187 0.45 4.38 21.86
N LEU A 188 1.24 4.34 20.80
CA LEU A 188 2.70 4.52 20.86
C LEU A 188 3.06 5.90 21.39
N TYR A 189 2.42 6.95 20.86
CA TYR A 189 2.66 8.32 21.31
C TYR A 189 2.27 8.54 22.77
N ALA A 190 1.12 8.00 23.19
CA ALA A 190 0.67 8.09 24.58
C ALA A 190 1.61 7.36 25.57
N GLN A 191 2.26 6.27 25.15
CA GLN A 191 3.15 5.47 25.99
C GLN A 191 4.59 5.99 26.06
N GLY A 192 5.11 6.55 24.97
CA GLY A 192 6.53 6.93 24.90
C GLY A 192 6.86 8.04 23.88
N GLY A 193 5.86 8.79 23.39
CA GLY A 193 6.07 9.90 22.49
C GLY A 193 6.76 9.50 21.17
N TRP A 194 7.46 10.46 20.59
CA TRP A 194 8.17 10.30 19.32
C TRP A 194 9.26 9.23 19.35
N ASP A 195 9.92 9.03 20.49
CA ASP A 195 10.99 8.03 20.60
C ASP A 195 10.43 6.61 20.43
N LEU A 196 9.25 6.33 21.00
CA LEU A 196 8.61 5.04 20.82
C LEU A 196 8.08 4.86 19.40
N ILE A 197 7.52 5.90 18.77
CA ILE A 197 7.11 5.86 17.36
C ILE A 197 8.31 5.56 16.45
N ARG A 198 9.46 6.20 16.67
CA ARG A 198 10.68 5.95 15.88
C ARG A 198 11.18 4.51 16.02
N SER A 199 11.24 3.99 17.25
CA SER A 199 11.70 2.61 17.48
C SER A 199 10.76 1.57 16.90
N ASP A 200 9.44 1.76 17.02
CA ASP A 200 8.41 0.91 16.41
C ASP A 200 8.50 0.94 14.88
N THR A 201 8.68 2.11 14.30
CA THR A 201 8.85 2.27 12.85
C THR A 201 10.11 1.56 12.36
N GLN A 202 11.23 1.63 13.08
CA GLN A 202 12.46 0.92 12.74
C GLN A 202 12.25 -0.60 12.77
N GLU A 203 11.60 -1.13 13.81
CA GLU A 203 11.28 -2.56 13.91
C GLU A 203 10.36 -2.99 12.76
N LYS A 204 9.33 -2.18 12.46
CA LYS A 204 8.39 -2.42 11.36
C LYS A 204 9.10 -2.47 10.00
N CYS A 205 9.93 -1.48 9.71
CA CYS A 205 10.73 -1.46 8.49
C CYS A 205 11.65 -2.68 8.38
N GLN A 206 12.31 -3.07 9.47
CA GLN A 206 13.19 -4.24 9.49
C GLN A 206 12.41 -5.55 9.25
N LEU A 207 11.22 -5.70 9.85
CA LEU A 207 10.36 -6.84 9.61
C LEU A 207 9.95 -6.94 8.13
N LEU A 208 9.48 -5.83 7.56
CA LEU A 208 9.04 -5.78 6.16
C LEU A 208 10.17 -6.07 5.19
N GLN A 209 11.34 -5.45 5.37
CA GLN A 209 12.52 -5.68 4.55
C GLN A 209 12.99 -7.14 4.60
N ASN A 210 12.98 -7.77 5.76
CA ASN A 210 13.36 -9.17 5.95
C ASN A 210 12.42 -10.15 5.21
N LEU A 211 11.20 -9.70 4.87
CA LEU A 211 10.24 -10.47 4.07
C LEU A 211 10.33 -10.15 2.56
N GLY A 212 11.13 -9.15 2.16
CA GLY A 212 11.23 -8.67 0.78
C GLY A 212 10.18 -7.61 0.41
N ILE A 213 9.48 -7.05 1.39
CA ILE A 213 8.52 -5.94 1.22
C ILE A 213 9.31 -4.63 1.25
N ASN A 214 9.21 -3.80 0.22
CA ASN A 214 9.99 -2.59 0.04
C ASN A 214 9.17 -1.29 0.05
N LEU A 215 7.85 -1.40 0.24
CA LEU A 215 6.94 -0.26 0.33
C LEU A 215 5.93 -0.48 1.47
N ASN A 216 5.76 0.50 2.35
CA ASN A 216 4.68 0.51 3.33
C ASN A 216 3.77 1.71 3.06
N PHE A 217 2.47 1.48 2.86
CA PHE A 217 1.47 2.53 2.70
C PHE A 217 1.05 3.09 4.07
N ALA A 218 2.02 3.54 4.83
CA ALA A 218 1.91 4.15 6.15
C ALA A 218 3.05 5.16 6.35
N PRO A 219 2.90 6.14 7.27
CA PRO A 219 1.81 6.33 8.22
C PRO A 219 0.54 6.91 7.58
N VAL A 220 -0.60 6.83 8.31
CA VAL A 220 -1.83 7.56 7.97
C VAL A 220 -1.66 9.01 8.39
N CYS A 221 -1.77 9.93 7.42
CA CYS A 221 -1.62 11.37 7.62
C CYS A 221 -2.97 12.12 7.71
N ASP A 222 -4.08 11.39 7.72
CA ASP A 222 -5.40 11.96 7.91
C ASP A 222 -5.53 12.57 9.31
N VAL A 223 -6.07 13.78 9.38
CA VAL A 223 -6.26 14.52 10.63
C VAL A 223 -7.68 14.31 11.12
N SER A 224 -7.84 13.66 12.27
CA SER A 224 -9.12 13.54 12.97
C SER A 224 -8.91 13.56 14.47
N GLN A 225 -9.71 14.36 15.16
CA GLN A 225 -9.79 14.44 16.62
C GLN A 225 -11.13 13.94 17.16
N ASP A 226 -12.07 13.56 16.28
CA ASP A 226 -13.38 13.04 16.67
C ASP A 226 -13.34 11.49 16.72
N PRO A 227 -13.52 10.89 17.91
CA PRO A 227 -13.58 9.43 18.06
C PRO A 227 -14.71 8.74 17.28
N GLN A 228 -15.68 9.49 16.77
CA GLN A 228 -16.77 8.98 15.92
C GLN A 228 -16.38 8.88 14.44
N ASP A 229 -15.30 9.54 14.04
CA ASP A 229 -14.82 9.47 12.68
C ASP A 229 -14.27 8.09 12.33
N PHE A 230 -14.60 7.61 11.15
CA PHE A 230 -14.11 6.34 10.62
C PHE A 230 -12.58 6.23 10.64
N ILE A 231 -11.88 7.34 10.36
CA ILE A 231 -10.42 7.34 10.26
C ILE A 231 -9.72 7.50 11.63
N TYR A 232 -10.42 7.99 12.66
CA TYR A 232 -9.83 8.34 13.94
C TYR A 232 -8.94 7.25 14.54
N ALA A 233 -9.42 6.01 14.60
CA ALA A 233 -8.66 4.88 15.17
C ALA A 233 -7.37 4.53 14.39
N ARG A 234 -7.21 5.05 13.18
CA ARG A 234 -6.04 4.86 12.31
C ARG A 234 -5.17 6.10 12.23
N SER A 235 -5.73 7.29 12.44
CA SER A 235 -5.02 8.57 12.44
C SER A 235 -4.12 8.72 13.67
N PHE A 236 -3.30 9.76 13.67
CA PHE A 236 -2.48 10.10 14.83
C PHE A 236 -3.31 10.63 16.01
N GLY A 237 -4.55 11.08 15.76
CA GLY A 237 -5.48 11.59 16.78
C GLY A 237 -5.12 12.97 17.34
N GLN A 238 -4.27 13.71 16.63
CA GLN A 238 -3.82 15.06 16.95
C GLN A 238 -4.35 16.06 15.92
N ASP A 239 -4.04 17.35 16.12
CA ASP A 239 -4.30 18.37 15.12
C ASP A 239 -3.32 18.29 13.92
N ALA A 240 -3.52 19.16 12.94
CA ALA A 240 -2.74 19.14 11.71
C ALA A 240 -1.25 19.48 11.95
N GLU A 241 -0.94 20.40 12.87
CA GLU A 241 0.43 20.81 13.19
C GLU A 241 1.19 19.66 13.82
N GLN A 242 0.63 19.02 14.82
CA GLN A 242 1.21 17.86 15.50
C GLN A 242 1.27 16.60 14.62
N THR A 243 0.33 16.46 13.68
CA THR A 243 0.33 15.32 12.74
C THR A 243 1.41 15.49 11.66
N ALA A 244 1.79 16.73 11.34
CA ALA A 244 2.80 17.03 10.32
C ALA A 244 4.26 16.97 10.85
N GLU A 245 4.47 16.94 12.18
CA GLU A 245 5.78 16.84 12.83
C GLU A 245 6.44 15.47 12.59
#